data_11157563816edd7d9cd869e6f61acb9f
#
_entry.id   11157563816edd7d9cd869e6f61acb9f
#
_cell.length_a   1.000
_cell.length_b   1.000
_cell.length_c   1.000
_cell.angle_alpha   90.00
_cell.angle_beta   90.00
_cell.angle_gamma   90.00
#
_symmetry.space_group_name_H-M   'P 1'
#
loop_
_entity.id
_entity.type
_entity.pdbx_description
1 polymer ?
#
loop_
_entity_poly.entity_id
_entity_poly.type
_entity_poly.pdbx_seq_one_letter_code
_entity_poly.pdbx_strand_id
1 'polypeptide(L)'
;MKLITLIGSAGFLGVMLSIGTGLIPFFYLAGPSAFEEWFATYFVFFLAGVFITSVPAFIGSITLMRRSAKGSQERQQWRNTLVGLVVVYAVTMAVHLPLNLSFWSFELTDAAIIANLGWWSAAHVLRVAGAGYASFSAFRAVTLSKEQLV
;
A
#
# COMPACT_ATOMS: atom_id res chain seq x y z
N MET A 1 13.17 1.80 16.39
CA MET A 1 12.32 2.53 15.43
C MET A 1 12.69 2.25 13.97
N LYS A 2 13.96 2.43 13.51
CA LYS A 2 14.37 2.19 12.11
C LYS A 2 13.95 0.81 11.58
N LEU A 3 14.21 -0.26 12.34
CA LEU A 3 13.84 -1.61 11.96
C LEU A 3 12.32 -1.80 11.85
N ILE A 4 11.55 -1.28 12.79
CA ILE A 4 10.08 -1.36 12.77
C ILE A 4 9.51 -0.63 11.54
N THR A 5 10.06 0.54 11.21
CA THR A 5 9.67 1.30 10.00
C THR A 5 9.99 0.54 8.73
N LEU A 6 11.16 -0.08 8.65
CA LEU A 6 11.56 -0.91 7.52
C LEU A 6 10.66 -2.14 7.38
N ILE A 7 10.43 -2.88 8.48
CA ILE A 7 9.55 -4.06 8.49
C ILE A 7 8.11 -3.66 8.08
N GLY A 8 7.60 -2.55 8.61
CA GLY A 8 6.30 -2.02 8.23
C GLY A 8 6.21 -1.70 6.73
N SER A 9 7.22 -1.00 6.19
CA SER A 9 7.26 -0.65 4.76
C SER A 9 7.37 -1.88 3.86
N ALA A 10 8.21 -2.85 4.21
CA ALA A 10 8.36 -4.10 3.46
C ALA A 10 7.10 -4.98 3.57
N GLY A 11 6.53 -5.08 4.76
CA GLY A 11 5.27 -5.78 4.98
C GLY A 11 4.11 -5.16 4.19
N PHE A 12 4.06 -3.83 4.14
CA PHE A 12 3.05 -3.12 3.34
C PHE A 12 3.21 -3.40 1.84
N LEU A 13 4.44 -3.42 1.32
CA LEU A 13 4.71 -3.88 -0.05
C LEU A 13 4.24 -5.33 -0.25
N GLY A 14 4.52 -6.22 0.71
CA GLY A 14 4.05 -7.61 0.68
C GLY A 14 2.54 -7.72 0.57
N VAL A 15 1.79 -6.93 1.36
CA VAL A 15 0.31 -6.86 1.26
C VAL A 15 -0.12 -6.39 -0.13
N MET A 16 0.50 -5.34 -0.68
CA MET A 16 0.17 -4.85 -2.03
C MET A 16 0.46 -5.90 -3.10
N LEU A 17 1.59 -6.59 -3.01
CA LEU A 17 1.92 -7.68 -3.93
C LEU A 17 0.94 -8.85 -3.83
N SER A 18 0.54 -9.26 -2.62
CA SER A 18 -0.44 -10.35 -2.42
C SER A 18 -1.79 -10.01 -3.04
N ILE A 19 -2.24 -8.76 -2.94
CA ILE A 19 -3.45 -8.29 -3.60
C ILE A 19 -3.26 -8.35 -5.13
N GLY A 20 -2.15 -7.85 -5.65
CA GLY A 20 -1.89 -7.80 -7.09
C GLY A 20 -1.74 -9.16 -7.75
N THR A 21 -1.04 -10.09 -7.10
CA THR A 21 -0.69 -11.40 -7.68
C THR A 21 -1.65 -12.52 -7.29
N GLY A 22 -2.40 -12.36 -6.22
CA GLY A 22 -3.33 -13.37 -5.72
C GLY A 22 -4.79 -12.96 -5.91
N LEU A 23 -5.21 -11.84 -5.31
CA LEU A 23 -6.62 -11.47 -5.30
C LEU A 23 -7.12 -10.97 -6.65
N ILE A 24 -6.38 -10.14 -7.37
CA ILE A 24 -6.81 -9.63 -8.67
C ILE A 24 -7.07 -10.76 -9.67
N PRO A 25 -6.13 -11.70 -9.89
CA PRO A 25 -6.40 -12.86 -10.75
C PRO A 25 -7.59 -13.68 -10.28
N PHE A 26 -7.72 -13.91 -8.97
CA PHE A 26 -8.86 -14.63 -8.41
C PHE A 26 -10.18 -13.96 -8.78
N PHE A 27 -10.30 -12.65 -8.65
CA PHE A 27 -11.52 -11.92 -8.95
C PHE A 27 -11.95 -12.04 -10.42
N TYR A 28 -11.00 -12.02 -11.35
CA TYR A 28 -11.29 -12.23 -12.77
C TYR A 28 -11.71 -13.67 -13.11
N LEU A 29 -11.24 -14.66 -12.35
CA LEU A 29 -11.57 -16.06 -12.55
C LEU A 29 -12.88 -16.46 -11.87
N ALA A 30 -13.20 -15.89 -10.71
CA ALA A 30 -14.38 -16.23 -9.93
C ALA A 30 -15.69 -15.70 -10.54
N GLY A 31 -15.62 -14.59 -11.31
CA GLY A 31 -16.76 -13.90 -11.88
C GLY A 31 -17.44 -12.93 -10.90
N PRO A 32 -18.37 -12.08 -11.42
CA PRO A 32 -18.93 -10.95 -10.67
C PRO A 32 -19.62 -11.33 -9.35
N SER A 33 -20.52 -12.29 -9.37
CA SER A 33 -21.29 -12.68 -8.18
C SER A 33 -20.40 -13.23 -7.05
N ALA A 34 -19.44 -14.10 -7.40
CA ALA A 34 -18.49 -14.64 -6.42
C ALA A 34 -17.52 -13.56 -5.93
N PHE A 35 -17.15 -12.59 -6.77
CA PHE A 35 -16.36 -11.42 -6.37
C PHE A 35 -17.11 -10.58 -5.32
N GLU A 36 -18.39 -10.23 -5.56
CA GLU A 36 -19.18 -9.43 -4.61
C GLU A 36 -19.32 -10.11 -3.26
N GLU A 37 -19.68 -11.39 -3.24
CA GLU A 37 -19.82 -12.17 -2.01
C GLU A 37 -18.50 -12.21 -1.23
N TRP A 38 -17.39 -12.49 -1.92
CA TRP A 38 -16.07 -12.51 -1.32
C TRP A 38 -15.69 -11.13 -0.78
N PHE A 39 -15.90 -10.08 -1.57
CA PHE A 39 -15.53 -8.71 -1.22
C PHE A 39 -16.28 -8.25 0.03
N ALA A 40 -17.60 -8.46 0.08
CA ALA A 40 -18.40 -8.08 1.22
C ALA A 40 -18.00 -8.80 2.51
N THR A 41 -17.62 -10.08 2.40
CA THR A 41 -17.33 -10.94 3.55
C THR A 41 -15.90 -10.79 4.06
N TYR A 42 -14.93 -10.75 3.17
CA TYR A 42 -13.51 -10.94 3.53
C TYR A 42 -12.63 -9.71 3.36
N PHE A 43 -13.04 -8.71 2.58
CA PHE A 43 -12.19 -7.55 2.29
C PHE A 43 -11.77 -6.79 3.55
N VAL A 44 -12.63 -6.72 4.55
CA VAL A 44 -12.34 -6.05 5.83
C VAL A 44 -11.09 -6.63 6.53
N PHE A 45 -10.83 -7.93 6.39
CA PHE A 45 -9.67 -8.57 7.00
C PHE A 45 -8.35 -8.14 6.34
N PHE A 46 -8.37 -7.81 5.04
CA PHE A 46 -7.21 -7.25 4.35
C PHE A 46 -6.88 -5.83 4.82
N LEU A 47 -7.89 -5.06 5.25
CA LEU A 47 -7.65 -3.74 5.83
C LEU A 47 -6.80 -3.83 7.10
N ALA A 48 -6.98 -4.85 7.92
CA ALA A 48 -6.16 -5.08 9.11
C ALA A 48 -4.67 -5.22 8.72
N GLY A 49 -4.36 -6.05 7.72
CA GLY A 49 -2.99 -6.20 7.19
C GLY A 49 -2.40 -4.88 6.66
N VAL A 50 -3.22 -4.10 5.94
CA VAL A 50 -2.85 -2.77 5.46
C VAL A 50 -2.48 -1.85 6.63
N PHE A 51 -3.32 -1.75 7.66
CA PHE A 51 -3.08 -0.85 8.79
C PHE A 51 -1.92 -1.30 9.67
N ILE A 52 -1.82 -2.60 9.99
CA ILE A 52 -0.74 -3.15 10.83
C ILE A 52 0.63 -2.86 10.21
N THR A 53 0.75 -2.90 8.89
CA THR A 53 2.01 -2.67 8.19
C THR A 53 2.26 -1.19 7.87
N SER A 54 1.27 -0.45 7.39
CA SER A 54 1.45 0.93 6.94
C SER A 54 1.52 1.95 8.08
N VAL A 55 0.79 1.77 9.18
CA VAL A 55 0.81 2.73 10.29
C VAL A 55 2.20 2.86 10.94
N PRO A 56 2.90 1.75 11.30
CA PRO A 56 4.28 1.85 11.78
C PRO A 56 5.24 2.47 10.76
N ALA A 57 5.05 2.17 9.45
CA ALA A 57 5.84 2.75 8.39
C ALA A 57 5.65 4.28 8.31
N PHE A 58 4.41 4.76 8.38
CA PHE A 58 4.10 6.20 8.38
C PHE A 58 4.66 6.94 9.58
N ILE A 59 4.29 6.50 10.78
CA ILE A 59 4.71 7.14 12.03
C ILE A 59 6.24 7.13 12.13
N GLY A 60 6.84 5.98 11.81
CA GLY A 60 8.28 5.82 11.84
C GLY A 60 9.00 6.73 10.84
N SER A 61 8.51 6.82 9.60
CA SER A 61 9.11 7.67 8.55
C SER A 61 9.06 9.15 8.93
N ILE A 62 7.93 9.64 9.45
CA ILE A 62 7.80 11.02 9.91
C ILE A 62 8.79 11.30 11.06
N THR A 63 8.82 10.41 12.04
CA THR A 63 9.65 10.59 13.24
C THR A 63 11.14 10.55 12.88
N LEU A 64 11.56 9.59 12.05
CA LEU A 64 12.94 9.44 11.64
C LEU A 64 13.39 10.58 10.73
N MET A 65 12.55 11.01 9.79
CA MET A 65 12.80 12.19 8.97
C MET A 65 13.03 13.46 9.83
N ARG A 66 12.24 13.63 10.89
CA ARG A 66 12.38 14.79 11.79
C ARG A 66 13.64 14.73 12.65
N ARG A 67 14.08 13.52 13.04
CA ARG A 67 15.26 13.30 13.91
C ARG A 67 16.57 13.26 13.13
N SER A 68 16.56 12.98 11.84
CA SER A 68 17.75 12.98 10.99
C SER A 68 18.23 14.40 10.72
N ALA A 69 19.57 14.59 10.62
CA ALA A 69 20.19 15.88 10.37
C ALA A 69 19.62 16.55 9.10
N LYS A 70 19.40 17.86 9.17
CA LYS A 70 18.93 18.62 8.00
C LYS A 70 19.95 18.50 6.85
N GLY A 71 19.49 18.20 5.64
CA GLY A 71 20.33 18.02 4.46
C GLY A 71 20.99 16.64 4.34
N SER A 72 20.88 15.75 5.35
CA SER A 72 21.47 14.41 5.26
C SER A 72 20.74 13.52 4.25
N GLN A 73 21.50 12.59 3.65
CA GLN A 73 20.94 11.57 2.77
C GLN A 73 19.92 10.67 3.51
N GLU A 74 20.19 10.34 4.76
CA GLU A 74 19.25 9.57 5.59
C GLU A 74 17.87 10.27 5.68
N ARG A 75 17.87 11.59 5.98
CA ARG A 75 16.61 12.37 6.03
C ARG A 75 15.90 12.36 4.69
N GLN A 76 16.64 12.46 3.59
CA GLN A 76 16.08 12.40 2.23
C GLN A 76 15.40 11.05 1.99
N GLN A 77 16.01 9.93 2.40
CA GLN A 77 15.43 8.61 2.21
C GLN A 77 14.17 8.41 3.06
N TRP A 78 14.12 8.88 4.30
CA TRP A 78 12.90 8.85 5.10
C TRP A 78 11.79 9.72 4.50
N ARG A 79 12.12 10.85 3.90
CA ARG A 79 11.17 11.66 3.14
C ARG A 79 10.64 10.90 1.92
N ASN A 80 11.50 10.23 1.18
CA ASN A 80 11.11 9.43 0.02
C ASN A 80 10.21 8.26 0.42
N THR A 81 10.50 7.60 1.56
CA THR A 81 9.60 6.59 2.14
C THR A 81 8.20 7.16 2.37
N LEU A 82 8.12 8.33 3.00
CA LEU A 82 6.85 8.99 3.25
C LEU A 82 6.12 9.37 1.96
N VAL A 83 6.84 9.86 0.94
CA VAL A 83 6.26 10.18 -0.38
C VAL A 83 5.63 8.93 -1.01
N GLY A 84 6.33 7.80 -1.01
CA GLY A 84 5.78 6.54 -1.55
C GLY A 84 4.51 6.10 -0.82
N LEU A 85 4.49 6.19 0.51
CA LEU A 85 3.31 5.89 1.32
C LEU A 85 2.14 6.84 1.00
N VAL A 86 2.41 8.15 0.89
CA VAL A 86 1.39 9.17 0.55
C VAL A 86 0.79 8.89 -0.83
N VAL A 87 1.60 8.50 -1.82
CA VAL A 87 1.10 8.12 -3.15
C VAL A 87 0.13 6.96 -3.05
N VAL A 88 0.45 5.91 -2.29
CA VAL A 88 -0.45 4.75 -2.12
C VAL A 88 -1.78 5.20 -1.50
N TYR A 89 -1.76 6.02 -0.46
CA TYR A 89 -2.99 6.50 0.18
C TYR A 89 -3.77 7.46 -0.70
N ALA A 90 -3.11 8.34 -1.46
CA ALA A 90 -3.78 9.23 -2.40
C ALA A 90 -4.54 8.44 -3.48
N VAL A 91 -3.89 7.42 -4.08
CA VAL A 91 -4.54 6.52 -5.04
C VAL A 91 -5.68 5.73 -4.37
N THR A 92 -5.49 5.31 -3.13
CA THR A 92 -6.53 4.61 -2.37
C THR A 92 -7.75 5.49 -2.17
N MET A 93 -7.58 6.72 -1.73
CA MET A 93 -8.70 7.66 -1.49
C MET A 93 -9.38 8.10 -2.78
N ALA A 94 -8.61 8.34 -3.84
CA ALA A 94 -9.16 8.86 -5.10
C ALA A 94 -9.85 7.79 -5.95
N VAL A 95 -9.39 6.54 -5.91
CA VAL A 95 -9.87 5.48 -6.81
C VAL A 95 -10.43 4.29 -6.03
N HIS A 96 -9.62 3.70 -5.12
CA HIS A 96 -10.04 2.45 -4.47
C HIS A 96 -11.20 2.64 -3.49
N LEU A 97 -11.21 3.73 -2.72
CA LEU A 97 -12.30 3.95 -1.76
C LEU A 97 -13.66 4.12 -2.45
N PRO A 98 -13.83 4.98 -3.47
CA PRO A 98 -15.10 5.07 -4.21
C PRO A 98 -15.52 3.73 -4.83
N LEU A 99 -14.58 3.00 -5.46
CA LEU A 99 -14.87 1.71 -6.07
C LEU A 99 -15.23 0.65 -5.03
N ASN A 100 -14.54 0.62 -3.90
CA ASN A 100 -14.86 -0.30 -2.80
C ASN A 100 -16.27 -0.05 -2.24
N LEU A 101 -16.67 1.21 -2.11
CA LEU A 101 -18.02 1.58 -1.68
C LEU A 101 -19.06 1.14 -2.70
N SER A 102 -18.78 1.27 -4.00
CA SER A 102 -19.69 0.80 -5.05
C SER A 102 -19.83 -0.72 -5.07
N PHE A 103 -18.76 -1.48 -4.82
CA PHE A 103 -18.83 -2.92 -4.71
C PHE A 103 -19.66 -3.39 -3.47
N TRP A 104 -19.65 -2.61 -2.39
CA TRP A 104 -20.45 -2.92 -1.20
C TRP A 104 -21.93 -2.56 -1.33
N SER A 105 -22.33 -1.79 -2.33
CA SER A 105 -23.73 -1.42 -2.52
C SER A 105 -24.62 -2.59 -3.00
N PHE A 106 -24.02 -3.61 -3.65
CA PHE A 106 -24.75 -4.71 -4.31
C PHE A 106 -25.74 -4.24 -5.40
N GLU A 107 -25.54 -3.05 -5.93
CA GLU A 107 -26.43 -2.44 -6.93
C GLU A 107 -25.83 -2.45 -8.34
N LEU A 108 -24.62 -3.00 -8.49
CA LEU A 108 -23.92 -3.00 -9.76
C LEU A 108 -24.37 -4.16 -10.67
N THR A 109 -24.43 -3.89 -11.97
CA THR A 109 -24.54 -4.95 -12.96
C THR A 109 -23.19 -5.65 -13.14
N ASP A 110 -23.21 -6.90 -13.63
CA ASP A 110 -21.99 -7.67 -13.91
C ASP A 110 -21.01 -6.90 -14.81
N ALA A 111 -21.51 -6.20 -15.83
CA ALA A 111 -20.69 -5.38 -16.70
C ALA A 111 -20.04 -4.19 -15.97
N ALA A 112 -20.77 -3.57 -15.04
CA ALA A 112 -20.22 -2.49 -14.21
C ALA A 112 -19.17 -3.00 -13.22
N ILE A 113 -19.37 -4.18 -12.64
CA ILE A 113 -18.39 -4.83 -11.75
C ILE A 113 -17.09 -5.08 -12.51
N ILE A 114 -17.15 -5.67 -13.70
CA ILE A 114 -15.97 -5.95 -14.53
C ILE A 114 -15.24 -4.65 -14.92
N ALA A 115 -15.97 -3.62 -15.33
CA ALA A 115 -15.38 -2.33 -15.70
C ALA A 115 -14.69 -1.67 -14.48
N ASN A 116 -15.36 -1.64 -13.33
CA ASN A 116 -14.83 -1.08 -12.09
C ASN A 116 -13.62 -1.87 -11.57
N LEU A 117 -13.64 -3.19 -11.69
CA LEU A 117 -12.51 -4.05 -11.34
C LEU A 117 -11.29 -3.77 -12.25
N GLY A 118 -11.52 -3.44 -13.52
CA GLY A 118 -10.47 -3.00 -14.44
C GLY A 118 -9.77 -1.73 -13.96
N TRP A 119 -10.52 -0.69 -13.59
CA TRP A 119 -9.98 0.54 -13.04
C TRP A 119 -9.29 0.33 -11.69
N TRP A 120 -9.90 -0.48 -10.82
CA TRP A 120 -9.34 -0.85 -9.52
C TRP A 120 -7.99 -1.53 -9.67
N SER A 121 -7.89 -2.49 -10.60
CA SER A 121 -6.66 -3.24 -10.88
C SER A 121 -5.58 -2.35 -11.50
N ALA A 122 -5.93 -1.49 -12.44
CA ALA A 122 -4.98 -0.54 -13.05
C ALA A 122 -4.41 0.44 -12.02
N ALA A 123 -5.26 1.01 -11.17
CA ALA A 123 -4.82 1.90 -10.09
C ALA A 123 -3.98 1.16 -9.04
N HIS A 124 -4.20 -0.16 -8.84
CA HIS A 124 -3.42 -0.97 -7.92
C HIS A 124 -1.94 -1.07 -8.32
N VAL A 125 -1.61 -1.04 -9.61
CA VAL A 125 -0.22 -1.00 -10.09
C VAL A 125 0.53 0.22 -9.51
N LEU A 126 -0.12 1.38 -9.46
CA LEU A 126 0.47 2.58 -8.86
C LEU A 126 0.69 2.42 -7.35
N ARG A 127 -0.21 1.69 -6.68
CA ARG A 127 -0.04 1.38 -5.25
C ARG A 127 1.16 0.46 -5.01
N VAL A 128 1.33 -0.57 -5.84
CA VAL A 128 2.51 -1.46 -5.77
C VAL A 128 3.78 -0.67 -6.00
N ALA A 129 3.83 0.19 -7.03
CA ALA A 129 4.99 1.03 -7.31
C ALA A 129 5.30 1.99 -6.15
N GLY A 130 4.29 2.65 -5.58
CA GLY A 130 4.45 3.54 -4.42
C GLY A 130 4.96 2.81 -3.18
N ALA A 131 4.41 1.63 -2.88
CA ALA A 131 4.85 0.79 -1.76
C ALA A 131 6.28 0.25 -1.98
N GLY A 132 6.63 -0.13 -3.21
CA GLY A 132 7.99 -0.54 -3.60
C GLY A 132 8.99 0.59 -3.41
N TYR A 133 8.65 1.80 -3.87
CA TYR A 133 9.49 2.99 -3.68
C TYR A 133 9.68 3.32 -2.20
N ALA A 134 8.61 3.23 -1.40
CA ALA A 134 8.68 3.44 0.05
C ALA A 134 9.59 2.42 0.74
N SER A 135 9.42 1.13 0.43
CA SER A 135 10.21 0.04 1.01
C SER A 135 11.69 0.16 0.65
N PHE A 136 12.00 0.40 -0.62
CA PHE A 136 13.38 0.62 -1.09
C PHE A 136 14.04 1.81 -0.41
N SER A 137 13.32 2.93 -0.31
CA SER A 137 13.84 4.13 0.37
C SER A 137 14.08 3.90 1.85
N ALA A 138 13.18 3.18 2.55
CA ALA A 138 13.37 2.80 3.95
C ALA A 138 14.61 1.92 4.15
N PHE A 139 14.83 0.95 3.25
CA PHE A 139 16.03 0.12 3.25
C PHE A 139 17.30 0.98 3.10
N ARG A 140 17.32 1.88 2.11
CA ARG A 140 18.44 2.81 1.88
C ARG A 140 18.72 3.68 3.11
N ALA A 141 17.68 4.20 3.77
CA ALA A 141 17.83 5.01 4.97
C ALA A 141 18.50 4.24 6.13
N VAL A 142 18.15 2.96 6.29
CA VAL A 142 18.75 2.10 7.33
C VAL A 142 20.22 1.79 7.03
N THR A 143 20.57 1.52 5.78
CA THR A 143 21.95 1.22 5.39
C THR A 143 22.88 2.43 5.56
N LEU A 144 22.46 3.62 5.10
CA LEU A 144 23.21 4.87 5.25
C LEU A 144 23.53 5.20 6.73
N SER A 145 22.66 4.84 7.64
CA SER A 145 22.89 5.11 9.06
C SER A 145 23.96 4.21 9.70
N LYS A 146 24.28 3.08 9.10
CA LYS A 146 25.35 2.18 9.57
C LYS A 146 26.73 2.65 9.12
N GLU A 147 26.81 3.21 7.91
CA GLU A 147 28.07 3.72 7.36
C GLU A 147 28.63 4.95 8.12
N GLN A 148 27.78 5.66 8.86
CA GLN A 148 28.20 6.80 9.68
C GLN A 148 28.75 6.41 11.07
N LEU A 149 28.72 5.13 11.43
CA LEU A 149 29.16 4.60 12.71
C LEU A 149 30.52 3.87 12.63
N VAL A 150 31.12 3.80 11.44
CA VAL A 150 32.43 3.24 11.13
C VAL A 150 33.37 4.36 10.75
#